data_bb88965aa51442f6e044c19f194f2d65
#
_entry.id   bb88965aa51442f6e044c19f194f2d65
#
_cell.length_a   1.000
_cell.length_b   1.000
_cell.length_c   1.000
_cell.angle_alpha   90.00
_cell.angle_beta   90.00
_cell.angle_gamma   90.00
#
_symmetry.space_group_name_H-M   'P 1'
#
loop_
_entity.id
_entity.type
_entity.pdbx_description
1 polymer ?
#
loop_
_entity_poly.entity_id
_entity_poly.type
_entity_poly.pdbx_seq_one_letter_code
_entity_poly.pdbx_strand_id
1 'polypeptide(L)'
;MITYKTGNLLLEDTEALVNTVNCIGIMGRGIALQFKKKFPQNFAAYEKACNEKSIVPGKVFVHETGNLMNPKFIINFPTKRHWRNPSRLEDIESGLKDLVDVINKYHIQSIALPPLGCGLGGLDWNSVRELMENSLGELSNTHIVLFEPLDQ
;
A
#
# COMPACT_ATOMS: atom_id res chain seq x y z
N MET A 1 12.87 3.14 11.45
CA MET A 1 12.63 4.59 11.67
C MET A 1 11.47 5.04 10.81
N ILE A 2 10.53 5.76 11.38
CA ILE A 2 9.35 6.27 10.67
C ILE A 2 9.52 7.77 10.43
N THR A 3 9.38 8.19 9.18
CA THR A 3 9.40 9.58 8.76
C THR A 3 8.04 9.94 8.16
N TYR A 4 7.51 11.10 8.48
CA TYR A 4 6.23 11.58 7.96
C TYR A 4 6.46 12.62 6.85
N LYS A 5 5.67 12.50 5.78
CA LYS A 5 5.71 13.44 4.66
C LYS A 5 4.31 13.73 4.13
N THR A 6 4.22 14.79 3.34
CA THR A 6 3.06 15.06 2.48
C THR A 6 3.58 15.19 1.06
N GLY A 7 2.69 15.05 0.07
CA GLY A 7 3.05 15.19 -1.34
C GLY A 7 2.79 13.94 -2.15
N ASN A 8 3.55 13.78 -3.23
CA ASN A 8 3.35 12.68 -4.18
C ASN A 8 4.22 11.47 -3.84
N LEU A 9 3.58 10.44 -3.29
CA LEU A 9 4.23 9.19 -2.92
C LEU A 9 4.95 8.53 -4.10
N LEU A 10 4.41 8.66 -5.32
CA LEU A 10 5.00 8.01 -6.49
C LEU A 10 6.37 8.56 -6.87
N LEU A 11 6.74 9.71 -6.32
CA LEU A 11 8.07 10.33 -6.54
C LEU A 11 9.07 9.96 -5.45
N GLU A 12 8.66 9.20 -4.44
CA GLU A 12 9.54 8.85 -3.33
C GLU A 12 10.58 7.82 -3.77
N ASP A 13 11.83 8.05 -3.39
CA ASP A 13 12.94 7.17 -3.74
C ASP A 13 13.12 6.10 -2.65
N THR A 14 12.24 5.09 -2.69
CA THR A 14 12.28 3.94 -1.80
C THR A 14 12.23 2.64 -2.60
N GLU A 15 12.73 1.55 -2.01
CA GLU A 15 12.70 0.25 -2.68
C GLU A 15 11.29 -0.22 -2.97
N ALA A 16 10.35 0.07 -2.07
CA ALA A 16 8.95 -0.32 -2.23
C ALA A 16 8.02 0.87 -2.13
N LEU A 17 7.00 0.88 -2.97
CA LEU A 17 5.89 1.82 -2.90
C LEU A 17 4.62 1.02 -2.65
N VAL A 18 3.80 1.47 -1.71
CA VAL A 18 2.51 0.84 -1.39
C VAL A 18 1.39 1.54 -2.12
N ASN A 19 0.61 0.77 -2.86
CA ASN A 19 -0.60 1.21 -3.54
C ASN A 19 -1.82 0.70 -2.77
N THR A 20 -2.89 1.48 -2.71
CA THR A 20 -4.15 1.05 -2.11
C THR A 20 -5.08 0.55 -3.20
N VAL A 21 -5.63 -0.65 -3.03
CA VAL A 21 -6.43 -1.30 -4.06
C VAL A 21 -7.71 -1.90 -3.48
N ASN A 22 -8.66 -2.24 -4.36
CA ASN A 22 -9.80 -3.09 -4.03
C ASN A 22 -9.51 -4.53 -4.47
N CYS A 23 -10.47 -5.43 -4.22
CA CYS A 23 -10.30 -6.85 -4.53
C CYS A 23 -10.92 -7.27 -5.87
N ILE A 24 -11.39 -6.32 -6.68
CA ILE A 24 -12.13 -6.64 -7.90
C ILE A 24 -11.43 -6.23 -9.21
N GLY A 25 -10.24 -5.63 -9.14
CA GLY A 25 -9.43 -5.39 -10.32
C GLY A 25 -9.59 -4.01 -10.95
N ILE A 26 -10.08 -3.02 -10.23
CA ILE A 26 -10.30 -1.67 -10.76
C ILE A 26 -9.39 -0.66 -10.05
N MET A 27 -8.59 0.05 -10.82
CA MET A 27 -7.80 1.18 -10.35
C MET A 27 -8.32 2.45 -11.03
N GLY A 28 -9.50 2.91 -10.61
CA GLY A 28 -10.22 3.97 -11.31
C GLY A 28 -10.11 5.36 -10.71
N ARG A 29 -9.61 5.51 -9.48
CA ARG A 29 -9.60 6.80 -8.77
C ARG A 29 -8.38 6.94 -7.87
N GLY A 30 -8.08 8.18 -7.51
CA GLY A 30 -7.08 8.50 -6.52
C GLY A 30 -5.69 7.96 -6.85
N ILE A 31 -4.99 7.52 -5.81
CA ILE A 31 -3.62 7.03 -5.95
C ILE A 31 -3.55 5.77 -6.82
N ALA A 32 -4.56 4.90 -6.76
CA ALA A 32 -4.59 3.69 -7.57
C ALA A 32 -4.56 4.01 -9.07
N LEU A 33 -5.30 5.02 -9.50
CA LEU A 33 -5.29 5.46 -10.90
C LEU A 33 -3.89 5.96 -11.31
N GLN A 34 -3.22 6.69 -10.44
CA GLN A 34 -1.86 7.16 -10.69
C GLN A 34 -0.88 6.00 -10.83
N PHE A 35 -1.01 4.97 -9.98
CA PHE A 35 -0.21 3.75 -10.09
C PHE A 35 -0.48 3.01 -11.40
N LYS A 36 -1.74 2.92 -11.81
CA LYS A 36 -2.10 2.29 -13.08
C LYS A 36 -1.40 2.96 -14.26
N LYS A 37 -1.38 4.28 -14.27
CA LYS A 37 -0.76 5.05 -15.35
C LYS A 37 0.76 4.93 -15.35
N LYS A 38 1.38 4.96 -14.17
CA LYS A 38 2.84 4.94 -14.05
C LYS A 38 3.41 3.52 -14.14
N PHE A 39 2.70 2.53 -13.64
CA PHE A 39 3.15 1.14 -13.58
C PHE A 39 2.11 0.21 -14.21
N PRO A 40 1.96 0.25 -15.56
CA PRO A 40 0.92 -0.54 -16.23
C PRO A 40 1.12 -2.05 -16.08
N GLN A 41 2.35 -2.52 -15.93
CA GLN A 41 2.63 -3.94 -15.72
C GLN A 41 2.15 -4.40 -14.34
N ASN A 42 2.29 -3.54 -13.33
CA ASN A 42 1.73 -3.82 -12.01
C ASN A 42 0.21 -3.94 -12.08
N PHE A 43 -0.44 -3.03 -12.80
CA PHE A 43 -1.89 -3.10 -12.97
C PHE A 43 -2.31 -4.41 -13.64
N ALA A 44 -1.62 -4.83 -14.71
CA ALA A 44 -1.94 -6.06 -15.42
C ALA A 44 -1.81 -7.28 -14.49
N ALA A 45 -0.75 -7.35 -13.70
CA ALA A 45 -0.54 -8.43 -12.74
C ALA A 45 -1.62 -8.44 -11.65
N TYR A 46 -1.96 -7.27 -11.11
CA TYR A 46 -3.02 -7.12 -10.12
C TYR A 46 -4.39 -7.52 -10.68
N GLU A 47 -4.72 -7.07 -11.89
CA GLU A 47 -5.99 -7.40 -12.54
C GLU A 47 -6.13 -8.92 -12.73
N LYS A 48 -5.06 -9.58 -13.21
CA LYS A 48 -5.03 -11.02 -13.35
C LYS A 48 -5.24 -11.72 -12.02
N ALA A 49 -4.55 -11.26 -10.97
CA ALA A 49 -4.68 -11.83 -9.63
C ALA A 49 -6.11 -11.67 -9.08
N CYS A 50 -6.77 -10.55 -9.36
CA CYS A 50 -8.18 -10.35 -8.99
C CYS A 50 -9.09 -11.32 -9.72
N ASN A 51 -8.87 -11.53 -11.02
CA ASN A 51 -9.64 -12.50 -11.82
C ASN A 51 -9.47 -13.92 -11.30
N GLU A 52 -8.31 -14.25 -10.74
CA GLU A 52 -8.03 -15.54 -10.12
C GLU A 52 -8.48 -15.59 -8.65
N LYS A 53 -9.09 -14.51 -8.13
CA LYS A 53 -9.57 -14.40 -6.76
C LYS A 53 -8.45 -14.53 -5.72
N SER A 54 -7.23 -14.13 -6.10
CA SER A 54 -6.06 -14.17 -5.21
C SER A 54 -5.94 -12.92 -4.35
N ILE A 55 -6.59 -11.82 -4.74
CA ILE A 55 -6.54 -10.57 -3.98
C ILE A 55 -7.66 -10.58 -2.96
N VAL A 56 -7.28 -10.67 -1.69
CA VAL A 56 -8.21 -10.77 -0.57
C VAL A 56 -7.81 -9.79 0.54
N PRO A 57 -8.75 -9.34 1.36
CA PRO A 57 -8.42 -8.50 2.51
C PRO A 57 -7.45 -9.23 3.44
N GLY A 58 -6.50 -8.49 4.01
CA GLY A 58 -5.52 -9.03 4.93
C GLY A 58 -4.28 -9.61 4.31
N LYS A 59 -4.19 -9.60 2.97
CA LYS A 59 -3.00 -10.04 2.25
C LYS A 59 -2.58 -9.01 1.21
N VAL A 60 -1.30 -8.65 1.20
CA VAL A 60 -0.76 -7.75 0.18
C VAL A 60 -0.32 -8.53 -1.04
N PHE A 61 -0.38 -7.89 -2.21
CA PHE A 61 0.06 -8.48 -3.46
C PHE A 61 1.31 -7.75 -3.93
N VAL A 62 2.44 -8.47 -3.98
CA VAL A 62 3.74 -7.91 -4.34
C VAL A 62 3.99 -8.08 -5.83
N HIS A 63 4.34 -6.98 -6.49
CA HIS A 63 4.80 -6.98 -7.88
C HIS A 63 6.25 -6.52 -7.90
N GLU A 64 7.13 -7.37 -8.41
CA GLU A 64 8.53 -7.00 -8.62
C GLU A 64 8.65 -6.31 -9.97
N THR A 65 9.18 -5.08 -9.97
CA THR A 65 9.23 -4.26 -11.19
C THR A 65 10.29 -4.75 -12.18
N GLY A 66 11.34 -5.41 -11.69
CA GLY A 66 12.49 -5.79 -12.52
C GLY A 66 13.38 -4.61 -12.86
N ASN A 67 13.10 -3.43 -12.36
CA ASN A 67 13.89 -2.23 -12.63
C ASN A 67 15.18 -2.23 -11.81
N LEU A 68 16.24 -1.62 -12.38
CA LEU A 68 17.48 -1.42 -11.65
C LEU A 68 17.36 -0.29 -10.63
N MET A 69 16.50 0.69 -10.94
CA MET A 69 16.24 1.85 -10.08
C MET A 69 14.99 1.63 -9.26
N ASN A 70 14.85 2.37 -8.17
CA ASN A 70 13.64 2.34 -7.36
C ASN A 70 12.41 2.87 -8.13
N PRO A 71 11.20 2.34 -7.85
CA PRO A 71 10.95 1.26 -6.90
C PRO A 71 11.27 -0.11 -7.53
N LYS A 72 11.73 -1.03 -6.69
CA LYS A 72 11.93 -2.44 -7.08
C LYS A 72 10.68 -3.26 -6.83
N PHE A 73 9.82 -2.81 -5.90
CA PHE A 73 8.59 -3.48 -5.53
C PHE A 73 7.43 -2.50 -5.52
N ILE A 74 6.31 -2.93 -6.09
CA ILE A 74 5.01 -2.28 -5.87
C ILE A 74 4.22 -3.23 -4.99
N ILE A 75 3.77 -2.76 -3.82
CA ILE A 75 3.01 -3.57 -2.89
C ILE A 75 1.56 -3.09 -2.93
N ASN A 76 0.69 -3.91 -3.48
CA ASN A 76 -0.73 -3.60 -3.60
C ASN A 76 -1.42 -4.04 -2.31
N PHE A 77 -1.94 -3.07 -1.57
CA PHE A 77 -2.54 -3.28 -0.25
C PHE A 77 -4.06 -3.16 -0.39
N PRO A 78 -4.82 -4.26 -0.23
CA PRO A 78 -6.28 -4.20 -0.32
C PRO A 78 -6.85 -3.40 0.86
N THR A 79 -7.34 -2.20 0.58
CA THR A 79 -8.00 -1.36 1.58
C THR A 79 -9.51 -1.40 1.47
N LYS A 80 -10.03 -1.88 0.32
CA LYS A 80 -11.46 -2.03 0.08
C LYS A 80 -11.72 -3.38 -0.56
N ARG A 81 -12.84 -4.00 -0.17
CA ARG A 81 -13.27 -5.25 -0.81
C ARG A 81 -13.86 -4.97 -2.19
N HIS A 82 -14.59 -3.88 -2.30
CA HIS A 82 -15.17 -3.38 -3.55
C HIS A 82 -14.97 -1.86 -3.58
N TRP A 83 -14.80 -1.28 -4.78
CA TRP A 83 -14.54 0.16 -4.92
C TRP A 83 -15.67 1.06 -4.37
N ARG A 84 -16.89 0.52 -4.27
CA ARG A 84 -18.05 1.26 -3.73
C ARG A 84 -18.12 1.21 -2.20
N ASN A 85 -17.44 0.26 -1.57
CA ASN A 85 -17.55 0.06 -0.12
C ASN A 85 -16.54 0.93 0.63
N PRO A 86 -16.86 1.33 1.87
CA PRO A 86 -15.86 1.95 2.72
C PRO A 86 -14.79 0.93 3.13
N SER A 87 -13.63 1.43 3.52
CA SER A 87 -12.58 0.59 4.08
C SER A 87 -12.96 0.13 5.49
N ARG A 88 -12.39 -0.99 5.92
CA ARG A 88 -12.60 -1.55 7.27
C ARG A 88 -11.29 -1.54 8.04
N LEU A 89 -11.35 -1.08 9.27
CA LEU A 89 -10.14 -0.98 10.10
C LEU A 89 -9.48 -2.34 10.32
N GLU A 90 -10.28 -3.40 10.49
CA GLU A 90 -9.76 -4.76 10.65
C GLU A 90 -9.01 -5.26 9.41
N ASP A 91 -9.39 -4.83 8.24
CA ASP A 91 -8.68 -5.19 7.00
C ASP A 91 -7.33 -4.48 6.92
N ILE A 92 -7.24 -3.25 7.43
CA ILE A 92 -5.99 -2.52 7.55
C ILE A 92 -5.06 -3.21 8.55
N GLU A 93 -5.58 -3.58 9.71
CA GLU A 93 -4.80 -4.23 10.76
C GLU A 93 -4.21 -5.56 10.27
N SER A 94 -5.04 -6.42 9.67
CA SER A 94 -4.57 -7.71 9.18
C SER A 94 -3.62 -7.56 7.99
N GLY A 95 -3.87 -6.60 7.11
CA GLY A 95 -2.98 -6.30 5.99
C GLY A 95 -1.62 -5.81 6.43
N LEU A 96 -1.56 -5.02 7.51
CA LEU A 96 -0.28 -4.55 8.05
C LEU A 96 0.56 -5.69 8.60
N LYS A 97 -0.06 -6.69 9.22
CA LYS A 97 0.66 -7.88 9.69
C LYS A 97 1.31 -8.62 8.51
N ASP A 98 0.58 -8.79 7.43
CA ASP A 98 1.10 -9.43 6.23
C ASP A 98 2.19 -8.58 5.58
N LEU A 99 2.03 -7.26 5.57
CA LEU A 99 3.04 -6.34 5.06
C LEU A 99 4.36 -6.48 5.79
N VAL A 100 4.33 -6.58 7.12
CA VAL A 100 5.55 -6.80 7.93
C VAL A 100 6.23 -8.10 7.51
N ASP A 101 5.47 -9.17 7.32
CA ASP A 101 6.02 -10.45 6.86
C ASP A 101 6.66 -10.32 5.48
N VAL A 102 6.04 -9.57 4.58
CA VAL A 102 6.57 -9.31 3.23
C VAL A 102 7.87 -8.50 3.30
N ILE A 103 7.90 -7.46 4.12
CA ILE A 103 9.10 -6.64 4.30
C ILE A 103 10.27 -7.50 4.76
N ASN A 104 10.03 -8.38 5.71
CA ASN A 104 11.06 -9.29 6.22
C ASN A 104 11.47 -10.32 5.17
N LYS A 105 10.50 -10.89 4.46
CA LYS A 105 10.75 -11.91 3.44
C LYS A 105 11.63 -11.39 2.30
N TYR A 106 11.35 -10.19 1.82
CA TYR A 106 12.08 -9.59 0.69
C TYR A 106 13.25 -8.71 1.13
N HIS A 107 13.49 -8.61 2.44
CA HIS A 107 14.55 -7.76 3.01
C HIS A 107 14.45 -6.31 2.54
N ILE A 108 13.24 -5.77 2.51
CA ILE A 108 12.99 -4.39 2.06
C ILE A 108 13.55 -3.42 3.09
N GLN A 109 14.42 -2.52 2.64
CA GLN A 109 15.11 -1.57 3.50
C GLN A 109 14.49 -0.19 3.51
N SER A 110 13.63 0.12 2.53
CA SER A 110 12.91 1.39 2.48
C SER A 110 11.55 1.20 1.82
N ILE A 111 10.53 1.85 2.37
CA ILE A 111 9.16 1.71 1.91
C ILE A 111 8.38 3.00 2.16
N ALA A 112 7.55 3.39 1.21
CA ALA A 112 6.66 4.53 1.33
C ALA A 112 5.21 4.04 1.29
N LEU A 113 4.40 4.51 2.25
CA LEU A 113 2.99 4.13 2.37
C LEU A 113 2.10 5.37 2.36
N PRO A 114 0.93 5.26 1.68
CA PRO A 114 -0.09 6.30 1.79
C PRO A 114 -0.91 6.13 3.08
N PRO A 115 -1.80 7.09 3.41
CA PRO A 115 -2.70 6.93 4.55
C PRO A 115 -3.77 5.88 4.24
N LEU A 116 -3.50 4.64 4.61
CA LEU A 116 -4.28 3.46 4.24
C LEU A 116 -5.76 3.57 4.63
N GLY A 117 -6.64 3.53 3.62
CA GLY A 117 -8.08 3.57 3.83
C GLY A 117 -8.67 4.91 4.25
N CYS A 118 -7.87 5.98 4.30
CA CYS A 118 -8.31 7.27 4.85
C CYS A 118 -8.92 8.21 3.81
N GLY A 119 -8.54 8.12 2.55
CA GLY A 119 -9.10 8.98 1.51
C GLY A 119 -10.52 8.55 1.15
N LEU A 120 -10.67 7.93 0.00
CA LEU A 120 -11.96 7.40 -0.45
C LEU A 120 -12.51 6.29 0.44
N GLY A 121 -11.65 5.66 1.23
CA GLY A 121 -12.06 4.61 2.18
C GLY A 121 -12.77 5.12 3.41
N GLY A 122 -12.60 6.39 3.78
CA GLY A 122 -13.34 7.05 4.85
C GLY A 122 -12.88 6.75 6.27
N LEU A 123 -11.76 6.06 6.46
CA LEU A 123 -11.26 5.79 7.82
C LEU A 123 -10.59 7.03 8.43
N ASP A 124 -10.65 7.10 9.77
CA ASP A 124 -10.01 8.16 10.53
C ASP A 124 -8.49 8.00 10.53
N TRP A 125 -7.79 9.07 10.14
CA TRP A 125 -6.32 9.02 10.04
C TRP A 125 -5.65 8.72 11.39
N ASN A 126 -6.13 9.29 12.48
CA ASN A 126 -5.51 9.05 13.79
C ASN A 126 -5.55 7.57 14.17
N SER A 127 -6.67 6.89 13.88
CA SER A 127 -6.82 5.45 14.15
C SER A 127 -5.89 4.62 13.26
N VAL A 128 -5.84 4.95 11.97
CA VAL A 128 -4.98 4.23 11.02
C VAL A 128 -3.51 4.48 11.31
N ARG A 129 -3.13 5.73 11.63
CA ARG A 129 -1.77 6.07 11.98
C ARG A 129 -1.27 5.25 13.16
N GLU A 130 -2.11 5.10 14.19
CA GLU A 130 -1.76 4.31 15.38
C GLU A 130 -1.50 2.84 15.01
N LEU A 131 -2.35 2.25 14.17
CA LEU A 131 -2.14 0.89 13.68
C LEU A 131 -0.83 0.77 12.89
N MET A 132 -0.55 1.74 12.02
CA MET A 132 0.66 1.73 11.22
C MET A 132 1.91 1.87 12.09
N GLU A 133 1.89 2.78 13.05
CA GLU A 133 3.00 2.97 13.97
C GLU A 133 3.26 1.71 14.81
N ASN A 134 2.20 1.08 15.31
CA ASN A 134 2.32 -0.13 16.13
C ASN A 134 2.87 -1.31 15.32
N SER A 135 2.41 -1.47 14.08
CA SER A 135 2.83 -2.59 13.24
C SER A 135 4.22 -2.40 12.66
N LEU A 136 4.52 -1.20 12.16
CA LEU A 136 5.75 -0.92 11.42
C LEU A 136 6.88 -0.44 12.32
N GLY A 137 6.56 0.07 13.49
CA GLY A 137 7.55 0.62 14.42
C GLY A 137 8.54 -0.43 14.94
N GLU A 138 8.20 -1.71 14.84
CA GLU A 138 9.08 -2.80 15.29
C GLU A 138 10.16 -3.15 14.26
N LEU A 139 10.05 -2.63 13.04
CA LEU A 139 11.00 -2.88 11.97
C LEU A 139 12.23 -1.99 12.14
N SER A 140 13.30 -2.55 12.71
CA SER A 140 14.50 -1.79 13.05
C SER A 140 15.42 -1.50 11.86
N ASN A 141 15.34 -2.31 10.80
CA ASN A 141 16.24 -2.22 9.65
C ASN A 141 15.58 -1.64 8.39
N THR A 142 14.36 -1.11 8.54
CA THR A 142 13.61 -0.56 7.41
C THR A 142 13.31 0.92 7.64
N HIS A 143 13.64 1.74 6.65
CA HIS A 143 13.24 3.15 6.67
C HIS A 143 11.82 3.24 6.12
N ILE A 144 10.90 3.79 6.92
CA ILE A 144 9.48 3.86 6.60
C ILE A 144 9.07 5.31 6.43
N VAL A 145 8.50 5.63 5.26
CA VAL A 145 7.99 6.96 4.98
C VAL A 145 6.46 6.85 4.93
N LEU A 146 5.79 7.48 5.89
CA LEU A 146 4.33 7.53 5.94
C LEU A 146 3.86 8.86 5.37
N PHE A 147 3.07 8.79 4.31
CA PHE A 147 2.45 9.99 3.74
C PHE A 147 1.16 10.27 4.47
N GLU A 148 1.03 11.50 4.97
CA GLU A 148 -0.15 11.94 5.70
C GLU A 148 -1.21 12.48 4.73
N PRO A 149 -2.49 12.41 5.09
CA PRO A 149 -3.53 13.06 4.29
C PRO A 149 -3.30 14.57 4.23
N LEU A 150 -3.57 15.16 3.06
CA LEU A 150 -3.42 16.62 2.88
C LEU A 150 -4.46 17.38 3.69
N ASP A 151 -5.66 16.83 3.84
CA ASP A 151 -6.78 17.43 4.58
C ASP A 151 -7.00 16.63 5.86
N GLN A 152 -6.49 17.14 6.96
CA GLN A 152 -6.63 16.52 8.27
C GLN A 152 -7.66 17.23 9.13
#